data_2cd9ab397eb474220f0e1e4408e59557
#
_entry.id   2cd9ab397eb474220f0e1e4408e59557
#
_cell.length_a   1.000
_cell.length_b   1.000
_cell.length_c   1.000
_cell.angle_alpha   90.00
_cell.angle_beta   90.00
_cell.angle_gamma   90.00
#
_symmetry.space_group_name_H-M   'P 1'
#
loop_
_entity.id
_entity.type
_entity.pdbx_description
1 polymer ?
#
loop_
_entity_poly.entity_id
_entity_poly.type
_entity_poly.pdbx_seq_one_letter_code
_entity_poly.pdbx_strand_id
1 'polypeptide(L)'
;MTVGIDIGISTTKIAALEGGIPRAFCSVPAAGVDPVASASGALGRLLRDRHKPLSAIRQMAVTGIGAAALGEELFGLACARVGEFQATGRGGLFLSGLQRAIVVGMGTGTSLLRADTDAVRHLGGSGVGGGTLLGLSKALLQTAEVPAVLEAAAAGNLAKVDISVADFLPAGLGGLPGHATASNFGRLSDRARPGDYALGILNLVFQTIGVMACLAARQANLADIVLTGRLATIPQARGIFAGFAGLYPVNFHFPENPEYATALGAALSI
;
A
#
# COMPACT_ATOMS: atom_id res chain seq x y z
N MET A 1 -20.83 12.04 -12.15
CA MET A 1 -19.89 11.49 -11.17
C MET A 1 -18.50 12.03 -11.43
N THR A 2 -17.68 12.14 -10.41
CA THR A 2 -16.25 12.46 -10.51
C THR A 2 -15.46 11.15 -10.44
N VAL A 3 -14.47 10.99 -11.29
CA VAL A 3 -13.67 9.75 -11.38
C VAL A 3 -12.20 10.07 -11.18
N GLY A 4 -11.53 9.29 -10.34
CA GLY A 4 -10.06 9.33 -10.18
C GLY A 4 -9.45 8.02 -10.68
N ILE A 5 -8.40 8.11 -11.45
CA ILE A 5 -7.68 6.97 -12.03
C ILE A 5 -6.23 7.01 -11.57
N ASP A 6 -5.79 5.98 -10.87
CA ASP A 6 -4.39 5.73 -10.50
C ASP A 6 -3.81 4.70 -11.47
N ILE A 7 -2.91 5.13 -12.35
CA ILE A 7 -2.27 4.28 -13.36
C ILE A 7 -0.91 3.85 -12.83
N GLY A 8 -0.92 2.76 -12.07
CA GLY A 8 0.30 2.19 -11.49
C GLY A 8 1.01 1.21 -12.44
N ILE A 9 2.21 0.76 -12.04
CA ILE A 9 3.02 -0.20 -12.81
C ILE A 9 2.34 -1.56 -12.92
N SER A 10 1.76 -2.06 -11.83
CA SER A 10 1.20 -3.41 -11.76
C SER A 10 -0.32 -3.44 -11.91
N THR A 11 -0.99 -2.34 -11.57
CA THR A 11 -2.45 -2.28 -11.51
C THR A 11 -2.92 -0.86 -11.76
N THR A 12 -3.91 -0.68 -12.61
CA THR A 12 -4.68 0.56 -12.72
C THR A 12 -5.91 0.47 -11.84
N LYS A 13 -6.12 1.46 -11.00
CA LYS A 13 -7.22 1.55 -10.04
C LYS A 13 -8.07 2.77 -10.33
N ILE A 14 -9.35 2.65 -10.08
CA ILE A 14 -10.32 3.71 -10.32
C ILE A 14 -11.27 3.84 -9.14
N ALA A 15 -11.57 5.08 -8.77
CA ALA A 15 -12.57 5.43 -7.78
C ALA A 15 -13.58 6.39 -8.38
N ALA A 16 -14.86 6.15 -8.14
CA ALA A 16 -15.95 7.01 -8.59
C ALA A 16 -16.69 7.61 -7.39
N LEU A 17 -16.89 8.94 -7.44
CA LEU A 17 -17.62 9.70 -6.45
C LEU A 17 -18.91 10.29 -7.04
N GLU A 18 -19.97 10.27 -6.25
CA GLU A 18 -21.21 11.01 -6.52
C GLU A 18 -21.52 11.91 -5.32
N GLY A 19 -21.52 13.23 -5.55
CA GLY A 19 -21.70 14.19 -4.46
C GLY A 19 -20.60 14.13 -3.38
N GLY A 20 -19.34 13.85 -3.77
CA GLY A 20 -18.23 13.72 -2.84
C GLY A 20 -18.15 12.38 -2.09
N ILE A 21 -19.12 11.49 -2.30
CA ILE A 21 -19.20 10.19 -1.61
C ILE A 21 -18.70 9.09 -2.54
N PRO A 22 -17.75 8.23 -2.13
CA PRO A 22 -17.32 7.08 -2.89
C PRO A 22 -18.50 6.13 -3.16
N ARG A 23 -18.67 5.72 -4.42
CA ARG A 23 -19.76 4.84 -4.87
C ARG A 23 -19.28 3.57 -5.54
N ALA A 24 -18.09 3.59 -6.09
CA ALA A 24 -17.51 2.41 -6.73
C ALA A 24 -16.00 2.47 -6.76
N PHE A 25 -15.41 1.29 -6.69
CA PHE A 25 -14.00 1.04 -6.88
C PHE A 25 -13.82 -0.08 -7.90
N CYS A 26 -12.80 0.02 -8.71
CA CYS A 26 -12.47 -0.99 -9.70
C CYS A 26 -10.95 -1.05 -9.90
N SER A 27 -10.40 -2.21 -10.19
CA SER A 27 -9.01 -2.36 -10.56
C SER A 27 -8.84 -3.34 -11.72
N VAL A 28 -7.86 -3.06 -12.57
CA VAL A 28 -7.46 -3.95 -13.67
C VAL A 28 -5.95 -4.16 -13.65
N PRO A 29 -5.43 -5.32 -14.09
CA PRO A 29 -4.00 -5.50 -14.28
C PRO A 29 -3.44 -4.45 -15.24
N ALA A 30 -2.22 -3.97 -14.98
CA ALA A 30 -1.51 -3.01 -15.82
C ALA A 30 -0.11 -3.48 -16.23
N ALA A 31 0.43 -4.54 -15.60
CA ALA A 31 1.76 -5.03 -15.88
C ALA A 31 1.89 -5.47 -17.35
N GLY A 32 2.83 -4.85 -18.10
CA GLY A 32 3.04 -5.10 -19.52
C GLY A 32 1.93 -4.58 -20.44
N VAL A 33 0.99 -3.79 -19.94
CA VAL A 33 -0.11 -3.20 -20.69
C VAL A 33 0.17 -1.71 -20.93
N ASP A 34 -0.19 -1.21 -22.12
CA ASP A 34 -0.15 0.23 -22.41
C ASP A 34 -1.00 1.01 -21.40
N PRO A 35 -0.49 2.10 -20.80
CA PRO A 35 -1.21 2.88 -19.79
C PRO A 35 -2.55 3.42 -20.26
N VAL A 36 -2.67 3.82 -21.55
CA VAL A 36 -3.94 4.31 -22.13
C VAL A 36 -4.95 3.18 -22.23
N ALA A 37 -4.50 2.00 -22.70
CA ALA A 37 -5.35 0.81 -22.79
C ALA A 37 -5.81 0.35 -21.39
N SER A 38 -4.92 0.38 -20.39
CA SER A 38 -5.23 0.02 -19.00
C SER A 38 -6.23 0.98 -18.37
N ALA A 39 -6.04 2.30 -18.54
CA ALA A 39 -6.98 3.32 -18.06
C ALA A 39 -8.35 3.18 -18.73
N SER A 40 -8.36 2.98 -20.05
CA SER A 40 -9.58 2.76 -20.85
C SER A 40 -10.35 1.51 -20.40
N GLY A 41 -9.62 0.41 -20.18
CA GLY A 41 -10.19 -0.84 -19.69
C GLY A 41 -10.79 -0.70 -18.27
N ALA A 42 -10.08 0.00 -17.36
CA ALA A 42 -10.59 0.27 -16.00
C ALA A 42 -11.85 1.12 -16.05
N LEU A 43 -11.87 2.18 -16.89
CA LEU A 43 -13.02 3.05 -17.04
C LEU A 43 -14.21 2.31 -17.65
N GLY A 44 -14.00 1.53 -18.72
CA GLY A 44 -15.03 0.71 -19.34
C GLY A 44 -15.64 -0.30 -18.36
N ARG A 45 -14.80 -0.94 -17.55
CA ARG A 45 -15.26 -1.86 -16.50
C ARG A 45 -16.11 -1.15 -15.45
N LEU A 46 -15.66 0.00 -14.94
CA LEU A 46 -16.42 0.79 -13.97
C LEU A 46 -17.82 1.15 -14.51
N LEU A 47 -17.89 1.68 -15.74
CA LEU A 47 -19.14 2.10 -16.37
C LEU A 47 -20.08 0.92 -16.58
N ARG A 48 -19.57 -0.22 -17.05
CA ARG A 48 -20.35 -1.46 -17.22
C ARG A 48 -20.92 -1.94 -15.87
N ASP A 49 -20.06 -2.05 -14.86
CA ASP A 49 -20.44 -2.59 -13.54
C ASP A 49 -21.43 -1.66 -12.80
N ARG A 50 -21.45 -0.37 -13.15
CA ARG A 50 -22.37 0.64 -12.64
C ARG A 50 -23.59 0.88 -13.55
N HIS A 51 -23.66 0.22 -14.70
CA HIS A 51 -24.73 0.46 -15.71
C HIS A 51 -24.86 1.95 -16.07
N LYS A 52 -23.74 2.66 -16.23
CA LYS A 52 -23.68 4.10 -16.53
C LYS A 52 -23.08 4.35 -17.90
N PRO A 53 -23.63 5.31 -18.68
CA PRO A 53 -22.99 5.77 -19.92
C PRO A 53 -21.76 6.64 -19.60
N LEU A 54 -20.88 6.82 -20.58
CA LEU A 54 -19.72 7.69 -20.48
C LEU A 54 -20.11 9.14 -20.11
N SER A 55 -21.22 9.63 -20.62
CA SER A 55 -21.78 10.97 -20.31
C SER A 55 -22.15 11.19 -18.83
N ALA A 56 -22.20 10.14 -18.02
CA ALA A 56 -22.39 10.26 -16.57
C ALA A 56 -21.15 10.80 -15.84
N ILE A 57 -19.97 10.75 -16.49
CA ILE A 57 -18.74 11.32 -15.94
C ILE A 57 -18.71 12.81 -16.27
N ARG A 58 -18.58 13.62 -15.22
CA ARG A 58 -18.48 15.09 -15.35
C ARG A 58 -17.06 15.60 -15.21
N GLN A 59 -16.25 14.94 -14.40
CA GLN A 59 -14.87 15.30 -14.11
C GLN A 59 -14.04 14.03 -13.97
N MET A 60 -12.79 14.09 -14.45
CA MET A 60 -11.84 12.99 -14.36
C MET A 60 -10.48 13.51 -13.93
N ALA A 61 -9.93 12.90 -12.88
CA ALA A 61 -8.55 13.11 -12.44
C ALA A 61 -7.71 11.87 -12.75
N VAL A 62 -6.46 12.09 -13.13
CA VAL A 62 -5.50 11.02 -13.40
C VAL A 62 -4.23 11.22 -12.59
N THR A 63 -3.69 10.13 -12.07
CA THR A 63 -2.49 10.09 -11.26
C THR A 63 -1.72 8.78 -11.47
N GLY A 64 -0.60 8.63 -10.78
CA GLY A 64 0.29 7.48 -10.92
C GLY A 64 1.31 7.65 -12.04
N ILE A 65 2.29 6.75 -12.08
CA ILE A 65 3.42 6.82 -13.00
C ILE A 65 3.00 6.75 -14.48
N GLY A 66 1.94 5.99 -14.76
CA GLY A 66 1.39 5.83 -16.12
C GLY A 66 0.57 7.03 -16.60
N ALA A 67 0.21 7.97 -15.72
CA ALA A 67 -0.60 9.13 -16.09
C ALA A 67 0.11 10.02 -17.13
N ALA A 68 1.45 10.01 -17.19
CA ALA A 68 2.21 10.76 -18.18
C ALA A 68 1.91 10.34 -19.62
N ALA A 69 1.52 9.09 -19.85
CA ALA A 69 1.21 8.56 -21.16
C ALA A 69 -0.20 8.95 -21.65
N LEU A 70 -1.12 9.36 -20.75
CA LEU A 70 -2.39 9.92 -21.15
C LEU A 70 -2.19 11.36 -21.63
N GLY A 71 -2.84 11.74 -22.70
CA GLY A 71 -2.92 13.12 -23.15
C GLY A 71 -3.71 14.01 -22.18
N GLU A 72 -4.21 15.12 -22.66
CA GLU A 72 -5.05 16.04 -21.90
C GLU A 72 -6.49 15.54 -21.73
N GLU A 73 -6.85 14.51 -22.51
CA GLU A 73 -8.18 13.93 -22.51
C GLU A 73 -8.17 12.40 -22.69
N LEU A 74 -9.22 11.75 -22.22
CA LEU A 74 -9.53 10.34 -22.50
C LEU A 74 -11.00 10.23 -22.91
N PHE A 75 -11.26 9.73 -24.12
CA PHE A 75 -12.60 9.65 -24.71
C PHE A 75 -13.35 10.99 -24.76
N GLY A 76 -12.64 12.09 -25.04
CA GLY A 76 -13.20 13.45 -25.07
C GLY A 76 -13.50 14.05 -23.68
N LEU A 77 -13.10 13.39 -22.62
CA LEU A 77 -13.18 13.90 -21.24
C LEU A 77 -11.83 14.47 -20.83
N ALA A 78 -11.81 15.72 -20.40
CA ALA A 78 -10.59 16.35 -19.87
C ALA A 78 -10.05 15.61 -18.65
N CYS A 79 -8.74 15.38 -18.64
CA CYS A 79 -8.00 14.68 -17.59
C CYS A 79 -7.24 15.69 -16.71
N ALA A 80 -7.75 16.02 -15.54
CA ALA A 80 -7.00 16.80 -14.57
C ALA A 80 -5.85 15.95 -13.98
N ARG A 81 -4.61 16.43 -14.08
CA ARG A 81 -3.44 15.73 -13.52
C ARG A 81 -3.27 16.05 -12.05
N VAL A 82 -3.19 15.03 -11.21
CA VAL A 82 -2.94 15.15 -9.77
C VAL A 82 -1.66 14.40 -9.42
N GLY A 83 -0.78 15.05 -8.65
CA GLY A 83 0.46 14.39 -8.20
C GLY A 83 0.15 13.16 -7.33
N GLU A 84 0.86 12.07 -7.54
CA GLU A 84 0.61 10.78 -6.88
C GLU A 84 0.67 10.89 -5.35
N PHE A 85 1.67 11.59 -4.80
CA PHE A 85 1.79 11.76 -3.36
C PHE A 85 0.65 12.61 -2.79
N GLN A 86 0.26 13.67 -3.49
CA GLN A 86 -0.87 14.50 -3.11
C GLN A 86 -2.17 13.67 -3.07
N ALA A 87 -2.41 12.88 -4.11
CA ALA A 87 -3.55 11.99 -4.19
C ALA A 87 -3.53 10.94 -3.07
N THR A 88 -2.39 10.26 -2.86
CA THR A 88 -2.27 9.23 -1.82
C THR A 88 -2.52 9.80 -0.43
N GLY A 89 -1.94 10.96 -0.11
CA GLY A 89 -2.13 11.63 1.19
C GLY A 89 -3.60 12.01 1.43
N ARG A 90 -4.24 12.68 0.46
CA ARG A 90 -5.65 13.07 0.55
C ARG A 90 -6.58 11.86 0.68
N GLY A 91 -6.35 10.84 -0.14
CA GLY A 91 -7.15 9.61 -0.09
C GLY A 91 -6.98 8.86 1.23
N GLY A 92 -5.77 8.80 1.78
CA GLY A 92 -5.51 8.19 3.08
C GLY A 92 -6.23 8.91 4.23
N LEU A 93 -6.18 10.25 4.26
CA LEU A 93 -6.92 11.04 5.26
C LEU A 93 -8.42 10.83 5.12
N PHE A 94 -8.94 10.88 3.89
CA PHE A 94 -10.37 10.68 3.66
C PHE A 94 -10.84 9.30 4.14
N LEU A 95 -10.13 8.23 3.78
CA LEU A 95 -10.49 6.86 4.16
C LEU A 95 -10.40 6.61 5.68
N SER A 96 -9.47 7.27 6.36
CA SER A 96 -9.29 7.14 7.80
C SER A 96 -10.18 8.08 8.63
N GLY A 97 -10.76 9.11 8.02
CA GLY A 97 -11.50 10.17 8.72
C GLY A 97 -10.61 11.11 9.54
N LEU A 98 -9.29 11.01 9.39
CA LEU A 98 -8.33 11.84 10.12
C LEU A 98 -8.06 13.15 9.37
N GLN A 99 -7.77 14.22 10.11
CA GLN A 99 -7.40 15.51 9.52
C GLN A 99 -5.90 15.64 9.27
N ARG A 100 -5.09 14.86 9.98
CA ARG A 100 -3.64 14.80 9.80
C ARG A 100 -3.10 13.44 10.24
N ALA A 101 -2.13 12.92 9.50
CA ALA A 101 -1.47 11.65 9.81
C ALA A 101 -0.18 11.49 8.99
N ILE A 102 0.61 10.48 9.34
CA ILE A 102 1.53 9.88 8.39
C ILE A 102 0.73 8.93 7.52
N VAL A 103 0.70 9.17 6.21
CA VAL A 103 0.09 8.25 5.26
C VAL A 103 1.20 7.44 4.60
N VAL A 104 1.10 6.12 4.72
CA VAL A 104 2.05 5.18 4.14
C VAL A 104 1.44 4.56 2.90
N GLY A 105 1.98 4.90 1.74
CA GLY A 105 1.57 4.31 0.46
C GLY A 105 2.35 3.03 0.21
N MET A 106 1.73 1.85 0.42
CA MET A 106 2.35 0.54 0.25
C MET A 106 1.97 -0.06 -1.11
N GLY A 107 2.64 0.41 -2.16
CA GLY A 107 2.51 -0.05 -3.55
C GLY A 107 3.62 -1.04 -3.95
N THR A 108 4.17 -0.89 -5.14
CA THR A 108 5.35 -1.64 -5.62
C THR A 108 6.56 -1.38 -4.71
N GLY A 109 6.80 -0.12 -4.36
CA GLY A 109 7.64 0.32 -3.25
C GLY A 109 6.76 0.95 -2.16
N THR A 110 7.39 1.71 -1.25
CA THR A 110 6.71 2.40 -0.14
C THR A 110 7.03 3.87 -0.14
N SER A 111 6.02 4.72 -0.01
CA SER A 111 6.15 6.16 0.23
C SER A 111 5.65 6.52 1.63
N LEU A 112 6.32 7.49 2.25
CA LEU A 112 5.98 8.05 3.56
C LEU A 112 5.58 9.52 3.37
N LEU A 113 4.36 9.84 3.71
CA LEU A 113 3.77 11.15 3.48
C LEU A 113 3.28 11.72 4.81
N ARG A 114 3.68 12.96 5.13
CA ARG A 114 2.96 13.75 6.10
C ARG A 114 1.79 14.40 5.37
N ALA A 115 0.60 14.06 5.78
CA ALA A 115 -0.63 14.62 5.23
C ALA A 115 -1.41 15.36 6.30
N ASP A 116 -1.92 16.53 5.95
CA ASP A 116 -2.93 17.28 6.68
C ASP A 116 -3.97 17.81 5.67
N THR A 117 -5.03 18.46 6.16
CA THR A 117 -6.14 18.96 5.32
C THR A 117 -5.68 19.88 4.21
N ASP A 118 -4.61 20.64 4.44
CA ASP A 118 -4.18 21.72 3.55
C ASP A 118 -3.03 21.28 2.63
N ALA A 119 -2.17 20.38 3.10
CA ALA A 119 -0.96 20.00 2.39
C ALA A 119 -0.57 18.52 2.57
N VAL A 120 0.09 17.98 1.55
CA VAL A 120 0.77 16.68 1.63
C VAL A 120 2.25 16.88 1.31
N ARG A 121 3.11 16.40 2.21
CA ARG A 121 4.56 16.48 2.05
C ARG A 121 5.15 15.07 1.99
N HIS A 122 5.91 14.80 0.97
CA HIS A 122 6.71 13.58 0.87
C HIS A 122 7.89 13.66 1.85
N LEU A 123 7.99 12.69 2.76
CA LEU A 123 9.07 12.60 3.75
C LEU A 123 10.20 11.67 3.31
N GLY A 124 9.89 10.71 2.46
CA GLY A 124 10.82 9.70 1.97
C GLY A 124 10.09 8.42 1.57
N GLY A 125 10.84 7.38 1.35
CA GLY A 125 10.30 6.08 0.94
C GLY A 125 11.37 5.02 0.83
N SER A 126 10.99 3.87 0.35
CA SER A 126 11.87 2.72 0.14
C SER A 126 11.45 1.92 -1.08
N GLY A 127 12.42 1.26 -1.73
CA GLY A 127 12.14 0.23 -2.72
C GLY A 127 11.52 -1.05 -2.13
N VAL A 128 11.46 -1.17 -0.80
CA VAL A 128 10.82 -2.31 -0.13
C VAL A 128 9.30 -2.12 -0.16
N GLY A 129 8.60 -3.09 -0.76
CA GLY A 129 7.16 -3.05 -0.92
C GLY A 129 6.62 -4.32 -1.59
N GLY A 130 5.52 -4.19 -2.32
CA GLY A 130 4.90 -5.29 -3.04
C GLY A 130 5.81 -5.90 -4.10
N GLY A 131 6.65 -5.09 -4.76
CA GLY A 131 7.66 -5.58 -5.70
C GLY A 131 8.69 -6.47 -5.02
N THR A 132 9.17 -6.09 -3.83
CA THR A 132 10.09 -6.89 -3.03
C THR A 132 9.46 -8.22 -2.60
N LEU A 133 8.21 -8.15 -2.10
CA LEU A 133 7.45 -9.34 -1.71
C LEU A 133 7.35 -10.32 -2.88
N LEU A 134 6.90 -9.87 -4.04
CA LEU A 134 6.73 -10.73 -5.21
C LEU A 134 8.07 -11.26 -5.75
N GLY A 135 9.09 -10.41 -5.81
CA GLY A 135 10.43 -10.79 -6.29
C GLY A 135 11.08 -11.85 -5.42
N LEU A 136 11.05 -11.67 -4.10
CA LEU A 136 11.60 -12.67 -3.15
C LEU A 136 10.76 -13.94 -3.14
N SER A 137 9.43 -13.84 -3.23
CA SER A 137 8.56 -15.02 -3.34
C SER A 137 8.86 -15.80 -4.62
N LYS A 138 9.07 -15.13 -5.75
CA LYS A 138 9.47 -15.80 -6.99
C LYS A 138 10.81 -16.50 -6.87
N ALA A 139 11.79 -15.86 -6.22
CA ALA A 139 13.13 -16.41 -6.06
C ALA A 139 13.18 -17.58 -5.08
N LEU A 140 12.51 -17.49 -3.94
CA LEU A 140 12.63 -18.45 -2.84
C LEU A 140 11.52 -19.51 -2.84
N LEU A 141 10.31 -19.16 -3.34
CA LEU A 141 9.14 -20.04 -3.34
C LEU A 141 8.76 -20.50 -4.75
N GLN A 142 9.42 -19.95 -5.78
CA GLN A 142 9.12 -20.17 -7.20
C GLN A 142 7.69 -19.79 -7.62
N THR A 143 7.02 -18.95 -6.82
CA THR A 143 5.71 -18.40 -7.12
C THR A 143 5.66 -16.90 -6.81
N ALA A 144 4.88 -16.16 -7.59
CA ALA A 144 4.54 -14.77 -7.33
C ALA A 144 3.01 -14.59 -7.11
N GLU A 145 2.30 -15.70 -6.97
CA GLU A 145 0.86 -15.69 -6.68
C GLU A 145 0.63 -15.36 -5.21
N VAL A 146 0.15 -14.13 -4.95
CA VAL A 146 -0.03 -13.63 -3.58
C VAL A 146 -0.86 -14.58 -2.71
N PRO A 147 -2.02 -15.12 -3.17
CA PRO A 147 -2.79 -16.06 -2.36
C PRO A 147 -1.97 -17.28 -1.90
N ALA A 148 -1.17 -17.87 -2.81
CA ALA A 148 -0.35 -19.04 -2.47
C ALA A 148 0.76 -18.68 -1.46
N VAL A 149 1.35 -17.49 -1.57
CA VAL A 149 2.35 -17.01 -0.60
C VAL A 149 1.71 -16.81 0.78
N LEU A 150 0.51 -16.22 0.85
CA LEU A 150 -0.19 -15.98 2.12
C LEU A 150 -0.64 -17.29 2.78
N GLU A 151 -1.11 -18.26 2.00
CA GLU A 151 -1.47 -19.61 2.47
C GLU A 151 -0.23 -20.32 3.05
N ALA A 152 0.87 -20.32 2.32
CA ALA A 152 2.13 -20.89 2.81
C ALA A 152 2.58 -20.21 4.11
N ALA A 153 2.55 -18.88 4.18
CA ALA A 153 2.97 -18.12 5.35
C ALA A 153 2.13 -18.40 6.60
N ALA A 154 0.86 -18.80 6.45
CA ALA A 154 -0.01 -19.12 7.58
C ALA A 154 0.50 -20.33 8.39
N ALA A 155 1.26 -21.24 7.76
CA ALA A 155 1.89 -22.40 8.41
C ALA A 155 3.38 -22.15 8.76
N GLY A 156 3.89 -20.94 8.52
CA GLY A 156 5.30 -20.59 8.71
C GLY A 156 5.69 -20.38 10.16
N ASN A 157 6.98 -20.54 10.43
CA ASN A 157 7.60 -20.25 11.72
C ASN A 157 8.83 -19.36 11.54
N LEU A 158 8.75 -18.11 11.99
CA LEU A 158 9.84 -17.13 11.88
C LEU A 158 11.14 -17.60 12.54
N ALA A 159 11.07 -18.36 13.64
CA ALA A 159 12.25 -18.89 14.32
C ALA A 159 13.10 -19.85 13.46
N LYS A 160 12.63 -20.24 12.27
CA LYS A 160 13.39 -21.06 11.31
C LYS A 160 14.18 -20.23 10.30
N VAL A 161 13.86 -18.95 10.16
CA VAL A 161 14.48 -18.05 9.17
C VAL A 161 15.04 -16.77 9.79
N ASP A 162 14.39 -16.22 10.80
CA ASP A 162 14.78 -14.98 11.46
C ASP A 162 15.55 -15.26 12.78
N ILE A 163 16.39 -14.33 13.18
CA ILE A 163 17.00 -14.27 14.50
C ILE A 163 16.21 -13.26 15.32
N SER A 164 15.77 -13.67 16.50
CA SER A 164 15.10 -12.81 17.47
C SER A 164 16.10 -12.25 18.50
N VAL A 165 15.70 -11.19 19.22
CA VAL A 165 16.49 -10.66 20.33
C VAL A 165 16.68 -11.71 21.43
N ALA A 166 15.66 -12.54 21.71
CA ALA A 166 15.73 -13.61 22.71
C ALA A 166 16.78 -14.71 22.39
N ASP A 167 17.18 -14.85 21.15
CA ASP A 167 18.23 -15.79 20.76
C ASP A 167 19.59 -15.44 21.35
N PHE A 168 19.81 -14.17 21.71
CA PHE A 168 21.02 -13.69 22.37
C PHE A 168 20.78 -13.22 23.80
N LEU A 169 19.64 -12.59 24.04
CA LEU A 169 19.28 -11.94 25.29
C LEU A 169 17.83 -12.29 25.67
N PRO A 170 17.59 -13.37 26.41
CA PRO A 170 16.23 -13.82 26.75
C PRO A 170 15.37 -12.74 27.46
N ALA A 171 16.01 -11.86 28.24
CA ALA A 171 15.34 -10.75 28.93
C ALA A 171 15.04 -9.53 28.05
N GLY A 172 15.41 -9.57 26.75
CA GLY A 172 15.31 -8.42 25.86
C GLY A 172 16.52 -7.49 25.94
N LEU A 173 16.55 -6.44 25.11
CA LEU A 173 17.65 -5.48 24.99
C LEU A 173 17.10 -4.05 24.96
N GLY A 174 17.43 -3.22 25.95
CA GLY A 174 17.18 -1.77 25.90
C GLY A 174 15.74 -1.38 25.61
N GLY A 175 14.75 -2.12 26.16
CA GLY A 175 13.34 -1.93 25.90
C GLY A 175 12.77 -2.71 24.72
N LEU A 176 13.61 -3.39 23.92
CA LEU A 176 13.15 -4.31 22.88
C LEU A 176 12.74 -5.64 23.51
N PRO A 177 11.52 -6.14 23.25
CA PRO A 177 11.09 -7.44 23.74
C PRO A 177 11.85 -8.57 23.07
N GLY A 178 11.97 -9.73 23.73
CA GLY A 178 12.70 -10.87 23.21
C GLY A 178 12.20 -11.37 21.85
N HIS A 179 10.90 -11.23 21.56
CA HIS A 179 10.33 -11.64 20.27
C HIS A 179 10.61 -10.65 19.11
N ALA A 180 11.21 -9.49 19.37
CA ALA A 180 11.59 -8.57 18.31
C ALA A 180 12.63 -9.23 17.39
N THR A 181 12.49 -9.04 16.08
CA THR A 181 13.45 -9.54 15.09
C THR A 181 14.76 -8.76 15.19
N ALA A 182 15.84 -9.45 15.46
CA ALA A 182 17.20 -8.89 15.44
C ALA A 182 17.80 -8.95 14.03
N SER A 183 17.48 -10.00 13.26
CA SER A 183 17.94 -10.13 11.87
C SER A 183 16.94 -10.93 11.05
N ASN A 184 16.36 -10.27 10.03
CA ASN A 184 15.54 -10.96 9.04
C ASN A 184 16.43 -11.93 8.23
N PHE A 185 15.95 -13.15 8.03
CA PHE A 185 16.66 -14.23 7.35
C PHE A 185 18.05 -14.57 7.94
N GLY A 186 18.37 -14.10 9.13
CA GLY A 186 19.68 -14.33 9.76
C GLY A 186 19.92 -15.77 10.24
N ARG A 187 18.86 -16.58 10.32
CA ARG A 187 18.90 -17.99 10.75
C ARG A 187 18.54 -18.97 9.64
N LEU A 188 18.78 -18.65 8.40
CA LEU A 188 18.40 -19.55 7.32
C LEU A 188 19.00 -20.95 7.57
N SER A 189 18.16 -21.95 7.83
CA SER A 189 18.58 -23.32 8.12
C SER A 189 18.10 -24.27 7.04
N ASP A 190 18.82 -25.40 6.86
CA ASP A 190 18.45 -26.49 5.95
C ASP A 190 17.10 -27.14 6.30
N ARG A 191 16.54 -26.80 7.47
CA ARG A 191 15.23 -27.28 7.94
C ARG A 191 14.10 -26.31 7.68
N ALA A 192 14.37 -25.12 7.11
CA ALA A 192 13.34 -24.15 6.76
C ALA A 192 12.50 -24.68 5.59
N ARG A 193 11.19 -24.50 5.68
CA ARG A 193 10.20 -24.94 4.70
C ARG A 193 9.64 -23.73 3.93
N PRO A 194 8.98 -23.95 2.81
CA PRO A 194 8.39 -22.84 2.03
C PRO A 194 7.52 -21.88 2.86
N GLY A 195 6.75 -22.38 3.84
CA GLY A 195 5.95 -21.54 4.74
C GLY A 195 6.79 -20.63 5.62
N ASP A 196 7.95 -21.09 6.09
CA ASP A 196 8.87 -20.31 6.91
C ASP A 196 9.48 -19.16 6.08
N TYR A 197 9.88 -19.43 4.83
CA TYR A 197 10.34 -18.41 3.90
C TYR A 197 9.24 -17.39 3.57
N ALA A 198 8.02 -17.87 3.30
CA ALA A 198 6.89 -16.99 2.99
C ALA A 198 6.59 -16.02 4.14
N LEU A 199 6.57 -16.52 5.38
CA LEU A 199 6.37 -15.71 6.57
C LEU A 199 7.54 -14.75 6.80
N GLY A 200 8.80 -15.21 6.59
CA GLY A 200 10.00 -14.36 6.68
C GLY A 200 9.99 -13.21 5.68
N ILE A 201 9.54 -13.45 4.43
CA ILE A 201 9.39 -12.40 3.41
C ILE A 201 8.36 -11.35 3.86
N LEU A 202 7.20 -11.78 4.35
CA LEU A 202 6.18 -10.87 4.87
C LEU A 202 6.72 -10.06 6.06
N ASN A 203 7.40 -10.73 6.99
CA ASN A 203 7.99 -10.09 8.16
C ASN A 203 9.03 -9.04 7.74
N LEU A 204 9.97 -9.38 6.86
CA LEU A 204 10.97 -8.44 6.33
C LEU A 204 10.31 -7.18 5.74
N VAL A 205 9.33 -7.37 4.85
CA VAL A 205 8.69 -6.25 4.14
C VAL A 205 7.93 -5.36 5.14
N PHE A 206 7.06 -5.96 5.95
CA PHE A 206 6.23 -5.17 6.88
C PHE A 206 7.01 -4.58 8.04
N GLN A 207 8.03 -5.25 8.56
CA GLN A 207 8.90 -4.66 9.57
C GLN A 207 9.67 -3.46 9.05
N THR A 208 10.26 -3.57 7.87
CA THR A 208 10.96 -2.44 7.24
C THR A 208 10.03 -1.23 7.10
N ILE A 209 8.82 -1.45 6.57
CA ILE A 209 7.81 -0.40 6.43
C ILE A 209 7.39 0.16 7.79
N GLY A 210 7.14 -0.71 8.77
CA GLY A 210 6.69 -0.32 10.11
C GLY A 210 7.70 0.55 10.85
N VAL A 211 8.98 0.15 10.85
CA VAL A 211 10.06 0.96 11.46
C VAL A 211 10.17 2.32 10.80
N MET A 212 10.17 2.36 9.46
CA MET A 212 10.24 3.63 8.72
C MET A 212 9.04 4.53 9.02
N ALA A 213 7.84 3.96 9.10
CA ALA A 213 6.62 4.69 9.43
C ALA A 213 6.65 5.27 10.85
N CYS A 214 7.11 4.48 11.84
CA CYS A 214 7.30 4.95 13.22
C CYS A 214 8.33 6.09 13.31
N LEU A 215 9.46 5.98 12.61
CA LEU A 215 10.47 7.04 12.56
C LEU A 215 9.94 8.31 11.90
N ALA A 216 9.18 8.18 10.81
CA ALA A 216 8.53 9.31 10.15
C ALA A 216 7.48 9.98 11.05
N ALA A 217 6.68 9.20 11.78
CA ALA A 217 5.71 9.69 12.74
C ALA A 217 6.39 10.47 13.88
N ARG A 218 7.46 9.91 14.43
CA ARG A 218 8.27 10.58 15.47
C ARG A 218 8.88 11.88 14.97
N GLN A 219 9.47 11.89 13.77
CA GLN A 219 10.05 13.09 13.16
C GLN A 219 9.00 14.18 12.92
N ALA A 220 7.80 13.77 12.50
CA ALA A 220 6.69 14.69 12.24
C ALA A 220 5.91 15.12 13.50
N ASN A 221 6.23 14.55 14.67
CA ASN A 221 5.49 14.69 15.92
C ASN A 221 4.00 14.33 15.77
N LEU A 222 3.74 13.19 15.13
CA LEU A 222 2.41 12.61 14.90
C LEU A 222 2.36 11.19 15.48
N ALA A 223 1.19 10.80 15.98
CA ALA A 223 0.97 9.44 16.47
C ALA A 223 0.22 8.55 15.46
N ASP A 224 -0.61 9.16 14.62
CA ASP A 224 -1.48 8.42 13.72
C ASP A 224 -0.78 8.10 12.40
N ILE A 225 -0.79 6.81 12.04
CA ILE A 225 -0.21 6.27 10.81
C ILE A 225 -1.29 5.55 10.03
N VAL A 226 -1.62 6.04 8.85
CA VAL A 226 -2.63 5.45 7.96
C VAL A 226 -1.93 4.60 6.91
N LEU A 227 -2.27 3.31 6.86
CA LEU A 227 -1.71 2.36 5.92
C LEU A 227 -2.60 2.25 4.68
N THR A 228 -2.06 2.60 3.52
CA THR A 228 -2.76 2.56 2.23
C THR A 228 -2.02 1.67 1.23
N GLY A 229 -2.64 1.42 0.08
CA GLY A 229 -2.07 0.55 -0.94
C GLY A 229 -2.42 -0.93 -0.73
N ARG A 230 -2.05 -1.75 -1.73
CA ARG A 230 -2.46 -3.16 -1.78
C ARG A 230 -1.91 -4.01 -0.63
N LEU A 231 -0.72 -3.70 -0.13
CA LEU A 231 -0.15 -4.46 0.98
C LEU A 231 -0.94 -4.28 2.29
N ALA A 232 -1.68 -3.16 2.45
CA ALA A 232 -2.53 -2.95 3.62
C ALA A 232 -3.73 -3.92 3.68
N THR A 233 -4.07 -4.59 2.58
CA THR A 233 -5.14 -5.60 2.53
C THR A 233 -4.69 -6.98 3.01
N ILE A 234 -3.39 -7.20 3.20
CA ILE A 234 -2.82 -8.48 3.62
C ILE A 234 -3.12 -8.70 5.11
N PRO A 235 -3.82 -9.82 5.49
CA PRO A 235 -4.24 -10.04 6.87
C PRO A 235 -3.07 -10.09 7.87
N GLN A 236 -1.95 -10.70 7.49
CA GLN A 236 -0.75 -10.84 8.34
C GLN A 236 -0.11 -9.49 8.70
N ALA A 237 -0.33 -8.45 7.88
CA ALA A 237 0.17 -7.10 8.16
C ALA A 237 -0.31 -6.59 9.51
N ARG A 238 -1.59 -6.82 9.86
CA ARG A 238 -2.16 -6.34 11.14
C ARG A 238 -1.40 -6.87 12.35
N GLY A 239 -1.04 -8.16 12.35
CA GLY A 239 -0.28 -8.76 13.45
C GLY A 239 1.14 -8.18 13.57
N ILE A 240 1.81 -7.97 12.43
CA ILE A 240 3.17 -7.42 12.42
C ILE A 240 3.17 -5.95 12.87
N PHE A 241 2.24 -5.13 12.36
CA PHE A 241 2.13 -3.73 12.76
C PHE A 241 1.66 -3.56 14.22
N ALA A 242 0.85 -4.46 14.75
CA ALA A 242 0.47 -4.44 16.17
C ALA A 242 1.68 -4.58 17.11
N GLY A 243 2.72 -5.32 16.68
CA GLY A 243 3.97 -5.43 17.42
C GLY A 243 4.71 -4.10 17.63
N PHE A 244 4.51 -3.14 16.73
CA PHE A 244 5.13 -1.80 16.88
C PHE A 244 4.44 -0.91 17.90
N ALA A 245 3.12 -1.07 18.12
CA ALA A 245 2.38 -0.26 19.08
C ALA A 245 2.89 -0.41 20.52
N GLY A 246 3.52 -1.55 20.84
CA GLY A 246 4.19 -1.76 22.14
C GLY A 246 5.57 -1.11 22.25
N LEU A 247 6.18 -0.73 21.13
CA LEU A 247 7.54 -0.17 21.05
C LEU A 247 7.57 1.33 20.79
N TYR A 248 6.54 1.84 20.11
CA TYR A 248 6.43 3.22 19.68
C TYR A 248 5.06 3.78 20.06
N PRO A 249 4.96 5.05 20.49
CA PRO A 249 3.70 5.71 20.81
C PRO A 249 2.94 6.09 19.52
N VAL A 250 2.50 5.10 18.75
CA VAL A 250 1.83 5.27 17.48
C VAL A 250 0.55 4.43 17.36
N ASN A 251 -0.38 4.88 16.53
CA ASN A 251 -1.62 4.21 16.20
C ASN A 251 -1.63 3.88 14.70
N PHE A 252 -1.68 2.60 14.36
CA PHE A 252 -1.81 2.16 12.96
C PHE A 252 -3.27 2.04 12.58
N HIS A 253 -3.68 2.77 11.54
CA HIS A 253 -5.02 2.75 10.97
C HIS A 253 -5.03 1.94 9.68
N PHE A 254 -5.92 0.96 9.59
CA PHE A 254 -6.17 0.14 8.41
C PHE A 254 -7.57 0.49 7.89
N PRO A 255 -7.70 1.51 7.06
CA PRO A 255 -9.00 1.90 6.52
C PRO A 255 -9.57 0.82 5.60
N GLU A 256 -10.86 0.89 5.32
CA GLU A 256 -11.48 0.08 4.27
C GLU A 256 -11.03 0.56 2.89
N ASN A 257 -10.91 -0.36 1.94
CA ASN A 257 -10.49 -0.08 0.55
C ASN A 257 -9.15 0.67 0.44
N PRO A 258 -8.12 0.34 1.22
CA PRO A 258 -6.88 1.09 1.30
C PRO A 258 -6.11 1.12 -0.03
N GLU A 259 -6.31 0.13 -0.90
CA GLU A 259 -5.68 0.03 -2.20
C GLU A 259 -6.17 1.09 -3.19
N TYR A 260 -7.34 1.69 -2.95
CA TYR A 260 -7.91 2.73 -3.80
C TYR A 260 -7.63 4.16 -3.30
N ALA A 261 -6.87 4.31 -2.22
CA ALA A 261 -6.60 5.63 -1.62
C ALA A 261 -6.09 6.64 -2.65
N THR A 262 -5.12 6.25 -3.50
CA THR A 262 -4.53 7.13 -4.51
C THR A 262 -5.56 7.55 -5.57
N ALA A 263 -6.34 6.62 -6.11
CA ALA A 263 -7.39 6.93 -7.08
C ALA A 263 -8.49 7.82 -6.47
N LEU A 264 -8.89 7.52 -5.24
CA LEU A 264 -9.87 8.30 -4.49
C LEU A 264 -9.38 9.72 -4.23
N GLY A 265 -8.14 9.86 -3.74
CA GLY A 265 -7.55 11.17 -3.49
C GLY A 265 -7.37 12.01 -4.75
N ALA A 266 -7.11 11.40 -5.90
CA ALA A 266 -7.12 12.10 -7.18
C ALA A 266 -8.51 12.68 -7.48
N ALA A 267 -9.58 11.87 -7.34
CA ALA A 267 -10.95 12.33 -7.55
C ALA A 267 -11.38 13.45 -6.56
N LEU A 268 -10.88 13.42 -5.32
CA LEU A 268 -11.15 14.44 -4.29
C LEU A 268 -10.36 15.74 -4.51
N SER A 269 -9.45 15.76 -5.48
CA SER A 269 -8.58 16.92 -5.74
C SER A 269 -9.10 17.86 -6.83
N ILE A 270 -10.24 17.52 -7.44
CA ILE A 270 -10.86 18.29 -8.52
C ILE A 270 -12.32 18.63 -8.21
#